data_fe6c8808ff0b06afe1818e09bbbd845b
#
_entry.id   fe6c8808ff0b06afe1818e09bbbd845b
#
_cell.length_a   1.000
_cell.length_b   1.000
_cell.length_c   1.000
_cell.angle_alpha   90.00
_cell.angle_beta   90.00
_cell.angle_gamma   90.00
#
_symmetry.space_group_name_H-M   'P 1'
#
loop_
_entity.id
_entity.type
_entity.pdbx_description
1 polymer ?
#
loop_
_entity_poly.entity_id
_entity_poly.type
_entity_poly.pdbx_seq_one_letter_code
_entity_poly.pdbx_strand_id
1 'polypeptide(L)'
;MESSSRQTESTADQGPRSDLRVDAAFAVPNNPLMIDPVLFACLLLAAAALYAAVGHGGASAYLALMALAGFAPEQMRPLALVLNLFVSAIAFIQFRRTGAFDLRLFALFAVAAIPMAYLGGSIDLGGTWHRRLLGAVLIASAAALAFRPRLAETESTPPGPAIALPTGGALGLIAGLTGTGGGIFLSPLLVLMRWAEARTVAGISAAFIFCNSAAGLLGQGAQLGSLPPETPLYVGAVVVGGLLGSGLSATWLPRVALVRLLALVLVIAGAKLLGT
;
A
#
# COMPACT_ATOMS: atom_id res chain seq x y z
N MET A 1 -20.89 45.79 -73.93
CA MET A 1 -20.59 46.95 -73.12
C MET A 1 -21.07 46.63 -71.74
N GLU A 2 -20.26 45.83 -71.02
CA GLU A 2 -19.15 46.13 -70.15
C GLU A 2 -19.44 47.09 -69.04
N SER A 3 -19.57 46.60 -67.85
CA SER A 3 -19.08 47.27 -66.66
C SER A 3 -18.77 46.25 -65.56
N SER A 4 -17.51 46.14 -65.37
CA SER A 4 -16.82 45.43 -64.29
C SER A 4 -17.17 46.05 -62.95
N SER A 5 -17.59 45.25 -61.96
CA SER A 5 -17.67 45.68 -60.57
C SER A 5 -16.75 44.75 -59.73
N ARG A 6 -15.69 45.38 -59.26
CA ARG A 6 -14.67 44.79 -58.32
C ARG A 6 -15.32 44.55 -56.97
N GLN A 7 -15.24 43.31 -56.54
CA GLN A 7 -15.46 42.95 -55.14
C GLN A 7 -14.13 43.15 -54.38
N THR A 8 -14.16 43.97 -53.35
CA THR A 8 -13.11 44.14 -52.34
C THR A 8 -13.27 43.07 -51.30
N GLU A 9 -12.33 42.15 -51.29
CA GLU A 9 -12.18 41.19 -50.16
C GLU A 9 -11.68 41.91 -48.92
N SER A 10 -12.49 41.82 -47.87
CA SER A 10 -12.11 42.21 -46.51
C SER A 10 -11.36 41.04 -45.86
N THR A 11 -10.04 41.17 -45.73
CA THR A 11 -9.20 40.31 -44.93
C THR A 11 -9.49 40.58 -43.45
N ALA A 12 -10.30 39.69 -42.83
CA ALA A 12 -10.43 39.61 -41.38
C ALA A 12 -9.22 38.92 -40.80
N ASP A 13 -8.46 39.66 -40.05
CA ASP A 13 -7.35 39.29 -39.18
C ASP A 13 -7.76 38.13 -38.24
N GLN A 14 -7.23 36.92 -38.45
CA GLN A 14 -7.31 35.84 -37.51
C GLN A 14 -6.03 35.84 -36.69
N GLY A 15 -6.04 36.57 -35.56
CA GLY A 15 -5.02 36.46 -34.53
C GLY A 15 -4.89 35.02 -33.96
N PRO A 16 -3.73 34.66 -33.42
CA PRO A 16 -3.38 33.26 -33.09
C PRO A 16 -4.21 32.74 -31.89
N ARG A 17 -5.13 31.83 -32.19
CA ARG A 17 -5.80 30.97 -31.18
C ARG A 17 -4.88 29.86 -30.74
N SER A 18 -3.82 30.12 -29.95
CA SER A 18 -2.87 29.12 -29.49
C SER A 18 -2.92 28.80 -28.00
N ASP A 19 -3.86 29.37 -27.22
CA ASP A 19 -3.76 29.26 -25.76
C ASP A 19 -4.84 28.44 -25.06
N LEU A 20 -5.63 27.62 -25.78
CA LEU A 20 -6.71 26.84 -25.14
C LEU A 20 -6.56 25.29 -25.22
N ARG A 21 -5.40 24.79 -25.57
CA ARG A 21 -5.20 23.31 -25.66
C ARG A 21 -4.25 22.71 -24.64
N VAL A 22 -3.63 23.48 -23.77
CA VAL A 22 -2.68 22.93 -22.78
C VAL A 22 -3.40 22.48 -21.50
N ASP A 23 -4.53 23.07 -21.17
CA ASP A 23 -5.23 22.75 -19.91
C ASP A 23 -6.10 21.49 -19.96
N ALA A 24 -6.41 20.98 -21.15
CA ALA A 24 -7.23 19.76 -21.29
C ALA A 24 -6.44 18.45 -21.14
N ALA A 25 -5.10 18.51 -21.20
CA ALA A 25 -4.25 17.32 -21.08
C ALA A 25 -3.96 16.89 -19.62
N PHE A 26 -4.31 17.74 -18.64
CA PHE A 26 -4.18 17.46 -17.20
C PHE A 26 -5.52 17.34 -16.46
N ALA A 27 -6.62 17.29 -17.17
CA ALA A 27 -7.89 16.90 -16.56
C ALA A 27 -7.81 15.39 -16.24
N VAL A 28 -7.28 15.05 -15.08
CA VAL A 28 -7.53 13.74 -14.44
C VAL A 28 -9.04 13.57 -14.44
N PRO A 29 -9.60 12.50 -15.05
CA PRO A 29 -11.05 12.30 -14.99
C PRO A 29 -11.40 12.25 -13.50
N ASN A 30 -12.22 13.23 -13.06
CA ASN A 30 -12.91 13.20 -11.78
C ASN A 30 -13.78 11.95 -11.78
N ASN A 31 -13.19 10.81 -11.42
CA ASN A 31 -13.96 9.65 -11.03
C ASN A 31 -14.58 10.04 -9.68
N PRO A 32 -15.89 10.28 -9.57
CA PRO A 32 -16.48 10.64 -8.29
C PRO A 32 -16.23 9.47 -7.36
N LEU A 33 -15.33 9.65 -6.39
CA LEU A 33 -15.20 8.71 -5.30
C LEU A 33 -16.61 8.46 -4.76
N MET A 34 -17.00 7.19 -4.67
CA MET A 34 -18.32 6.81 -4.12
C MET A 34 -18.44 7.17 -2.64
N ILE A 35 -17.38 7.76 -2.06
CA ILE A 35 -17.29 8.08 -0.64
C ILE A 35 -16.65 9.47 -0.45
N ASP A 36 -17.15 10.20 0.51
CA ASP A 36 -16.60 11.50 0.92
C ASP A 36 -15.12 11.37 1.36
N PRO A 37 -14.19 12.24 0.90
CA PRO A 37 -12.77 12.15 1.23
C PRO A 37 -12.46 12.21 2.72
N VAL A 38 -13.24 12.97 3.51
CA VAL A 38 -13.06 13.07 4.97
C VAL A 38 -13.50 11.76 5.64
N LEU A 39 -14.63 11.20 5.21
CA LEU A 39 -15.08 9.89 5.70
C LEU A 39 -14.06 8.80 5.35
N PHE A 40 -13.51 8.83 4.14
CA PHE A 40 -12.46 7.89 3.75
C PHE A 40 -11.18 8.06 4.59
N ALA A 41 -10.76 9.29 4.88
CA ALA A 41 -9.64 9.58 5.77
C ALA A 41 -9.88 9.03 7.20
N CYS A 42 -11.11 9.14 7.72
CA CYS A 42 -11.48 8.56 9.01
C CYS A 42 -11.37 7.02 9.02
N LEU A 43 -11.78 6.36 7.93
CA LEU A 43 -11.63 4.91 7.78
C LEU A 43 -10.15 4.50 7.70
N LEU A 44 -9.33 5.27 6.98
CA LEU A 44 -7.88 5.05 6.92
C LEU A 44 -7.22 5.24 8.29
N LEU A 45 -7.62 6.28 9.05
CA LEU A 45 -7.14 6.52 10.42
C LEU A 45 -7.46 5.32 11.31
N ALA A 46 -8.71 4.85 11.31
CA ALA A 46 -9.13 3.69 12.09
C ALA A 46 -8.34 2.43 11.70
N ALA A 47 -8.19 2.18 10.39
CA ALA A 47 -7.39 1.06 9.89
C ALA A 47 -5.92 1.16 10.32
N ALA A 48 -5.30 2.35 10.21
CA ALA A 48 -3.93 2.58 10.63
C ALA A 48 -3.75 2.34 12.13
N ALA A 49 -4.67 2.83 12.96
CA ALA A 49 -4.63 2.62 14.41
C ALA A 49 -4.73 1.13 14.77
N LEU A 50 -5.63 0.39 14.13
CA LEU A 50 -5.82 -1.04 14.35
C LEU A 50 -4.59 -1.86 13.95
N TYR A 51 -4.00 -1.56 12.79
CA TYR A 51 -2.81 -2.27 12.30
C TYR A 51 -1.55 -1.92 13.11
N ALA A 52 -1.37 -0.65 13.48
CA ALA A 52 -0.26 -0.23 14.31
C ALA A 52 -0.32 -0.85 15.71
N ALA A 53 -1.50 -0.99 16.31
CA ALA A 53 -1.70 -1.67 17.60
C ALA A 53 -1.28 -3.15 17.57
N VAL A 54 -1.30 -3.79 16.38
CA VAL A 54 -0.91 -5.20 16.18
C VAL A 54 0.54 -5.32 15.66
N GLY A 55 1.23 -4.19 15.44
CA GLY A 55 2.61 -4.15 14.94
C GLY A 55 2.75 -4.46 13.46
N HIS A 56 1.73 -4.13 12.64
CA HIS A 56 1.73 -4.34 11.20
C HIS A 56 1.50 -3.02 10.47
N GLY A 57 2.04 -2.90 9.25
CA GLY A 57 1.63 -1.85 8.32
C GLY A 57 0.21 -2.09 7.80
N GLY A 58 -0.53 -1.02 7.54
CA GLY A 58 -1.95 -1.08 7.20
C GLY A 58 -2.28 -1.32 5.72
N ALA A 59 -1.30 -1.60 4.84
CA ALA A 59 -1.49 -1.62 3.39
C ALA A 59 -2.65 -2.48 2.91
N SER A 60 -2.79 -3.69 3.43
CA SER A 60 -3.87 -4.58 3.01
C SER A 60 -5.24 -4.01 3.35
N ALA A 61 -5.40 -3.33 4.50
CA ALA A 61 -6.63 -2.62 4.83
C ALA A 61 -6.83 -1.40 3.93
N TYR A 62 -5.78 -0.63 3.66
CA TYR A 62 -5.88 0.53 2.76
C TYR A 62 -6.30 0.10 1.36
N LEU A 63 -5.68 -0.95 0.80
CA LEU A 63 -6.05 -1.53 -0.49
C LEU A 63 -7.50 -2.04 -0.49
N ALA A 64 -7.92 -2.70 0.59
CA ALA A 64 -9.30 -3.18 0.73
C ALA A 64 -10.31 -2.01 0.79
N LEU A 65 -10.02 -0.98 1.58
CA LEU A 65 -10.86 0.22 1.66
C LEU A 65 -10.93 0.95 0.32
N MET A 66 -9.81 1.11 -0.37
CA MET A 66 -9.76 1.70 -1.70
C MET A 66 -10.55 0.88 -2.73
N ALA A 67 -10.42 -0.46 -2.71
CA ALA A 67 -11.19 -1.35 -3.57
C ALA A 67 -12.70 -1.22 -3.33
N LEU A 68 -13.13 -1.13 -2.06
CA LEU A 68 -14.53 -0.95 -1.69
C LEU A 68 -15.04 0.44 -2.08
N ALA A 69 -14.21 1.48 -1.92
CA ALA A 69 -14.52 2.86 -2.29
C ALA A 69 -14.49 3.12 -3.81
N GLY A 70 -14.08 2.14 -4.62
CA GLY A 70 -14.10 2.25 -6.09
C GLY A 70 -12.90 2.98 -6.70
N PHE A 71 -11.77 3.06 -5.99
CA PHE A 71 -10.54 3.60 -6.55
C PHE A 71 -10.10 2.83 -7.80
N ALA A 72 -9.52 3.55 -8.76
CA ALA A 72 -8.91 2.93 -9.92
C ALA A 72 -7.66 2.13 -9.50
N PRO A 73 -7.43 0.93 -10.08
CA PRO A 73 -6.29 0.07 -9.71
C PRO A 73 -4.93 0.79 -9.81
N GLU A 74 -4.79 1.71 -10.75
CA GLU A 74 -3.59 2.50 -11.00
C GLU A 74 -3.28 3.46 -9.83
N GLN A 75 -4.30 3.91 -9.11
CA GLN A 75 -4.18 4.78 -7.94
C GLN A 75 -3.95 4.00 -6.64
N MET A 76 -4.51 2.80 -6.55
CA MET A 76 -4.52 2.01 -5.32
C MET A 76 -3.10 1.63 -4.86
N ARG A 77 -2.27 1.18 -5.78
CA ARG A 77 -0.92 0.69 -5.49
C ARG A 77 0.03 1.82 -5.03
N PRO A 78 0.22 2.95 -5.76
CA PRO A 78 1.10 4.03 -5.31
C PRO A 78 0.60 4.66 -4.01
N LEU A 79 -0.71 4.85 -3.86
CA LEU A 79 -1.27 5.41 -2.63
C LEU A 79 -1.03 4.48 -1.43
N ALA A 80 -1.26 3.16 -1.57
CA ALA A 80 -0.98 2.21 -0.49
C ALA A 80 0.49 2.21 -0.07
N LEU A 81 1.43 2.28 -1.02
CA LEU A 81 2.86 2.34 -0.73
C LEU A 81 3.25 3.64 0.00
N VAL A 82 2.68 4.79 -0.42
CA VAL A 82 2.89 6.07 0.27
C VAL A 82 2.38 6.00 1.70
N LEU A 83 1.14 5.57 1.93
CA LEU A 83 0.56 5.46 3.26
C LEU A 83 1.37 4.49 4.15
N ASN A 84 1.79 3.36 3.59
CA ASN A 84 2.64 2.40 4.28
C ASN A 84 3.99 2.98 4.72
N LEU A 85 4.62 3.78 3.87
CA LEU A 85 5.92 4.37 4.17
C LEU A 85 5.87 5.14 5.49
N PHE A 86 4.85 5.96 5.70
CA PHE A 86 4.69 6.75 6.92
C PHE A 86 4.37 5.89 8.15
N VAL A 87 3.40 4.99 8.05
CA VAL A 87 2.99 4.16 9.19
C VAL A 87 4.08 3.18 9.59
N SER A 88 4.75 2.56 8.61
CA SER A 88 5.82 1.60 8.90
C SER A 88 7.08 2.28 9.45
N ALA A 89 7.39 3.54 9.04
CA ALA A 89 8.45 4.32 9.63
C ALA A 89 8.20 4.58 11.13
N ILE A 90 6.97 4.99 11.49
CA ILE A 90 6.56 5.21 12.88
C ILE A 90 6.71 3.91 13.68
N ALA A 91 6.15 2.81 13.17
CA ALA A 91 6.24 1.51 13.81
C ALA A 91 7.69 1.04 13.98
N PHE A 92 8.51 1.16 12.94
CA PHE A 92 9.92 0.78 12.98
C PHE A 92 10.71 1.56 14.03
N ILE A 93 10.54 2.90 14.09
CA ILE A 93 11.21 3.75 15.08
C ILE A 93 10.83 3.30 16.50
N GLN A 94 9.56 3.00 16.75
CA GLN A 94 9.10 2.56 18.07
C GLN A 94 9.68 1.21 18.46
N PHE A 95 9.61 0.19 17.59
CA PHE A 95 10.16 -1.13 17.88
C PHE A 95 11.68 -1.10 18.05
N ARG A 96 12.38 -0.31 17.24
CA ARG A 96 13.83 -0.13 17.40
C ARG A 96 14.20 0.48 18.75
N ARG A 97 13.44 1.49 19.24
CA ARG A 97 13.66 2.13 20.55
C ARG A 97 13.44 1.16 21.71
N THR A 98 12.58 0.16 21.56
CA THR A 98 12.34 -0.85 22.60
C THR A 98 13.29 -2.05 22.52
N GLY A 99 14.31 -2.03 21.64
CA GLY A 99 15.24 -3.14 21.42
C GLY A 99 14.66 -4.34 20.68
N ALA A 100 13.44 -4.24 20.18
CA ALA A 100 12.72 -5.32 19.47
C ALA A 100 13.04 -5.34 17.96
N PHE A 101 14.33 -5.38 17.61
CA PHE A 101 14.76 -5.41 16.21
C PHE A 101 16.07 -6.20 16.06
N ASP A 102 16.08 -7.19 15.22
CA ASP A 102 17.27 -7.97 14.83
C ASP A 102 17.68 -7.59 13.40
N LEU A 103 18.79 -6.82 13.31
CA LEU A 103 19.34 -6.36 12.04
C LEU A 103 19.83 -7.52 11.16
N ARG A 104 20.41 -8.57 11.76
CA ARG A 104 20.97 -9.71 11.01
C ARG A 104 19.84 -10.49 10.34
N LEU A 105 18.79 -10.79 11.09
CA LEU A 105 17.63 -11.52 10.56
C LEU A 105 16.87 -10.65 9.53
N PHE A 106 16.71 -9.35 9.78
CA PHE A 106 16.16 -8.41 8.81
C PHE A 106 16.95 -8.41 7.50
N ALA A 107 18.28 -8.27 7.57
CA ALA A 107 19.15 -8.20 6.39
C ALA A 107 19.07 -9.46 5.54
N LEU A 108 18.96 -10.65 6.15
CA LEU A 108 18.82 -11.92 5.44
C LEU A 108 17.61 -11.93 4.47
N PHE A 109 16.51 -11.29 4.83
CA PHE A 109 15.34 -11.19 3.96
C PHE A 109 15.40 -9.95 3.06
N ALA A 110 15.85 -8.82 3.60
CA ALA A 110 15.79 -7.50 2.95
C ALA A 110 16.71 -7.40 1.72
N VAL A 111 17.89 -8.04 1.76
CA VAL A 111 18.87 -8.00 0.66
C VAL A 111 18.27 -8.47 -0.67
N ALA A 112 17.46 -9.52 -0.66
CA ALA A 112 16.76 -9.99 -1.85
C ALA A 112 15.41 -9.29 -2.05
N ALA A 113 14.73 -8.93 -0.97
CA ALA A 113 13.39 -8.35 -1.03
C ALA A 113 13.39 -6.95 -1.65
N ILE A 114 14.32 -6.07 -1.25
CA ILE A 114 14.35 -4.67 -1.70
C ILE A 114 14.50 -4.57 -3.23
N PRO A 115 15.50 -5.21 -3.89
CA PRO A 115 15.61 -5.16 -5.34
C PRO A 115 14.41 -5.80 -6.04
N MET A 116 13.86 -6.88 -5.48
CA MET A 116 12.67 -7.53 -6.04
C MET A 116 11.40 -6.69 -5.86
N ALA A 117 11.29 -5.92 -4.79
CA ALA A 117 10.21 -4.95 -4.60
C ALA A 117 10.30 -3.79 -5.60
N TYR A 118 11.50 -3.31 -5.90
CA TYR A 118 11.73 -2.33 -6.97
C TYR A 118 11.30 -2.90 -8.34
N LEU A 119 11.76 -4.11 -8.68
CA LEU A 119 11.36 -4.79 -9.93
C LEU A 119 9.84 -5.00 -9.98
N GLY A 120 9.23 -5.51 -8.90
CA GLY A 120 7.78 -5.62 -8.80
C GLY A 120 7.08 -4.27 -8.96
N GLY A 121 7.68 -3.20 -8.41
CA GLY A 121 7.23 -1.82 -8.57
C GLY A 121 7.21 -1.35 -10.03
N SER A 122 8.23 -1.69 -10.81
CA SER A 122 8.37 -1.25 -12.20
C SER A 122 7.50 -2.03 -13.21
N ILE A 123 6.96 -3.18 -12.81
CA ILE A 123 6.10 -3.99 -13.68
C ILE A 123 4.68 -3.46 -13.66
N ASP A 124 4.15 -3.12 -14.83
CA ASP A 124 2.73 -2.86 -15.02
C ASP A 124 2.02 -4.14 -15.50
N LEU A 125 1.11 -4.64 -14.68
CA LEU A 125 0.38 -5.88 -14.95
C LEU A 125 -0.87 -5.69 -15.81
N GLY A 126 -1.24 -4.42 -16.13
CA GLY A 126 -2.53 -4.11 -16.72
C GLY A 126 -3.72 -4.35 -15.76
N GLY A 127 -4.82 -3.60 -15.96
CA GLY A 127 -5.90 -3.48 -14.98
C GLY A 127 -6.51 -4.79 -14.49
N THR A 128 -6.77 -5.77 -15.37
CA THR A 128 -7.43 -7.04 -15.01
C THR A 128 -6.52 -7.96 -14.20
N TRP A 129 -5.27 -8.15 -14.65
CA TRP A 129 -4.31 -8.99 -13.92
C TRP A 129 -3.93 -8.39 -12.58
N HIS A 130 -3.77 -7.07 -12.53
CA HIS A 130 -3.49 -6.36 -11.28
C HIS A 130 -4.63 -6.55 -10.26
N ARG A 131 -5.90 -6.39 -10.66
CA ARG A 131 -7.07 -6.64 -9.81
C ARG A 131 -7.11 -8.07 -9.27
N ARG A 132 -6.90 -9.07 -10.14
CA ARG A 132 -6.87 -10.48 -9.72
C ARG A 132 -5.76 -10.77 -8.72
N LEU A 133 -4.56 -10.26 -8.98
CA LEU A 133 -3.43 -10.42 -8.07
C LEU A 133 -3.72 -9.75 -6.71
N LEU A 134 -4.22 -8.52 -6.71
CA LEU A 134 -4.63 -7.82 -5.48
C LEU A 134 -5.70 -8.60 -4.73
N GLY A 135 -6.73 -9.07 -5.40
CA GLY A 135 -7.80 -9.87 -4.80
C GLY A 135 -7.28 -11.14 -4.15
N ALA A 136 -6.41 -11.89 -4.83
CA ALA A 136 -5.77 -13.09 -4.30
C ALA A 136 -4.90 -12.77 -3.07
N VAL A 137 -4.11 -11.70 -3.14
CA VAL A 137 -3.25 -11.24 -2.04
C VAL A 137 -4.07 -10.78 -0.83
N LEU A 138 -5.20 -10.10 -1.03
CA LEU A 138 -6.09 -9.70 0.08
C LEU A 138 -6.70 -10.92 0.77
N ILE A 139 -7.13 -11.94 0.03
CA ILE A 139 -7.66 -13.19 0.60
C ILE A 139 -6.57 -13.95 1.34
N ALA A 140 -5.37 -14.07 0.76
CA ALA A 140 -4.22 -14.68 1.44
C ALA A 140 -3.84 -13.92 2.71
N SER A 141 -3.93 -12.58 2.69
CA SER A 141 -3.70 -11.72 3.85
C SER A 141 -4.75 -11.95 4.95
N ALA A 142 -6.02 -12.12 4.56
CA ALA A 142 -7.10 -12.45 5.50
C ALA A 142 -6.84 -13.80 6.17
N ALA A 143 -6.45 -14.81 5.39
CA ALA A 143 -6.09 -16.13 5.93
C ALA A 143 -4.89 -16.03 6.88
N ALA A 144 -3.81 -15.34 6.47
CA ALA A 144 -2.63 -15.13 7.31
C ALA A 144 -2.98 -14.40 8.63
N LEU A 145 -3.92 -13.48 8.59
CA LEU A 145 -4.40 -12.75 9.77
C LEU A 145 -5.24 -13.63 10.69
N ALA A 146 -6.10 -14.51 10.11
CA ALA A 146 -6.99 -15.41 10.84
C ALA A 146 -6.24 -16.58 11.51
N PHE A 147 -5.21 -17.12 10.84
CA PHE A 147 -4.45 -18.27 11.30
C PHE A 147 -3.22 -17.90 12.16
N ARG A 148 -3.28 -16.79 12.90
CA ARG A 148 -2.19 -16.43 13.81
C ARG A 148 -2.06 -17.46 14.93
N PRO A 149 -0.95 -18.23 15.00
CA PRO A 149 -0.74 -19.16 16.10
C PRO A 149 -0.54 -18.38 17.40
N ARG A 150 -1.08 -18.92 18.49
CA ARG A 150 -0.69 -18.49 19.84
C ARG A 150 0.74 -18.93 20.05
N LEU A 151 1.65 -17.94 20.17
CA LEU A 151 3.06 -18.25 20.43
C LEU A 151 3.22 -18.79 21.85
N ALA A 152 3.69 -20.04 21.96
CA ALA A 152 4.40 -20.47 23.14
C ALA A 152 5.81 -19.85 23.10
N GLU A 153 6.33 -19.45 24.24
CA GLU A 153 7.74 -19.04 24.41
C GLU A 153 8.63 -20.25 24.11
N THR A 154 9.05 -20.38 22.89
CA THR A 154 9.94 -21.48 22.45
C THR A 154 11.17 -20.85 21.81
N GLU A 155 12.32 -21.46 21.95
CA GLU A 155 13.57 -21.00 21.36
C GLU A 155 13.41 -20.74 19.86
N SER A 156 13.84 -19.57 19.42
CA SER A 156 13.78 -19.18 18.01
C SER A 156 15.04 -19.68 17.28
N THR A 157 14.84 -20.29 16.13
CA THR A 157 15.94 -20.76 15.28
C THR A 157 15.91 -20.03 13.95
N PRO A 158 16.73 -18.97 13.75
CA PRO A 158 16.76 -18.22 12.51
C PRO A 158 17.09 -19.10 11.30
N PRO A 159 16.50 -18.81 10.11
CA PRO A 159 16.75 -19.58 8.90
C PRO A 159 18.14 -19.29 8.34
N GLY A 160 18.68 -20.27 7.60
CA GLY A 160 19.88 -20.04 6.80
C GLY A 160 19.60 -19.17 5.56
N PRO A 161 20.67 -18.59 4.95
CA PRO A 161 20.54 -17.74 3.76
C PRO A 161 19.85 -18.43 2.57
N ALA A 162 20.02 -19.73 2.42
CA ALA A 162 19.42 -20.53 1.35
C ALA A 162 17.88 -20.51 1.37
N ILE A 163 17.26 -20.29 2.53
CA ILE A 163 15.81 -20.18 2.69
C ILE A 163 15.40 -18.70 2.75
N ALA A 164 16.14 -17.90 3.48
CA ALA A 164 15.77 -16.50 3.71
C ALA A 164 15.82 -15.64 2.44
N LEU A 165 16.84 -15.79 1.59
CA LEU A 165 16.98 -15.00 0.37
C LEU A 165 15.86 -15.23 -0.65
N PRO A 166 15.54 -16.47 -1.08
CA PRO A 166 14.47 -16.69 -2.05
C PRO A 166 13.09 -16.30 -1.45
N THR A 167 12.88 -16.56 -0.17
CA THR A 167 11.65 -16.16 0.52
C THR A 167 11.51 -14.62 0.55
N GLY A 168 12.57 -13.92 0.94
CA GLY A 168 12.62 -12.46 0.94
C GLY A 168 12.36 -11.89 -0.45
N GLY A 169 13.03 -12.45 -1.48
CA GLY A 169 12.85 -12.05 -2.87
C GLY A 169 11.42 -12.22 -3.38
N ALA A 170 10.81 -13.38 -3.12
CA ALA A 170 9.40 -13.63 -3.49
C ALA A 170 8.43 -12.66 -2.78
N LEU A 171 8.62 -12.44 -1.48
CA LEU A 171 7.80 -11.50 -0.72
C LEU A 171 8.00 -10.05 -1.17
N GLY A 172 9.25 -9.67 -1.50
CA GLY A 172 9.56 -8.35 -2.06
C GLY A 172 8.89 -8.12 -3.41
N LEU A 173 8.96 -9.11 -4.31
CA LEU A 173 8.31 -9.04 -5.62
C LEU A 173 6.79 -8.85 -5.49
N ILE A 174 6.14 -9.69 -4.66
CA ILE A 174 4.70 -9.58 -4.38
C ILE A 174 4.38 -8.22 -3.76
N ALA A 175 5.19 -7.75 -2.82
CA ALA A 175 5.02 -6.45 -2.18
C ALA A 175 5.07 -5.31 -3.19
N GLY A 176 6.05 -5.32 -4.10
CA GLY A 176 6.18 -4.35 -5.16
C GLY A 176 5.05 -4.42 -6.18
N LEU A 177 4.65 -5.60 -6.65
CA LEU A 177 3.56 -5.81 -7.60
C LEU A 177 2.19 -5.36 -7.06
N THR A 178 1.96 -5.50 -5.77
CA THR A 178 0.63 -5.28 -5.16
C THR A 178 0.51 -4.02 -4.31
N GLY A 179 1.62 -3.43 -3.90
CA GLY A 179 1.61 -2.29 -2.97
C GLY A 179 1.40 -2.66 -1.51
N THR A 180 1.48 -3.96 -1.14
CA THR A 180 1.22 -4.42 0.24
C THR A 180 2.39 -4.22 1.20
N GLY A 181 3.60 -3.92 0.71
CA GLY A 181 4.81 -3.80 1.54
C GLY A 181 5.36 -5.13 2.08
N GLY A 182 4.66 -6.26 1.87
CA GLY A 182 5.13 -7.63 2.15
C GLY A 182 5.11 -8.08 3.61
N GLY A 183 5.04 -7.18 4.58
CA GLY A 183 5.13 -7.52 6.00
C GLY A 183 3.99 -8.38 6.52
N ILE A 184 2.80 -8.29 5.90
CA ILE A 184 1.66 -9.12 6.27
C ILE A 184 1.90 -10.61 6.04
N PHE A 185 2.78 -10.97 5.11
CA PHE A 185 3.18 -12.34 4.83
C PHE A 185 4.44 -12.73 5.62
N LEU A 186 5.40 -11.79 5.77
CA LEU A 186 6.63 -12.06 6.51
C LEU A 186 6.34 -12.35 7.99
N SER A 187 5.46 -11.57 8.63
CA SER A 187 5.17 -11.74 10.05
C SER A 187 4.65 -13.13 10.41
N PRO A 188 3.56 -13.66 9.78
CA PRO A 188 3.10 -15.01 10.11
C PRO A 188 4.13 -16.07 9.75
N LEU A 189 4.93 -15.86 8.70
CA LEU A 189 5.98 -16.80 8.33
C LEU A 189 7.06 -16.90 9.42
N LEU A 190 7.59 -15.76 9.90
CA LEU A 190 8.59 -15.73 10.97
C LEU A 190 8.08 -16.38 12.25
N VAL A 191 6.79 -16.19 12.55
CA VAL A 191 6.12 -16.76 13.70
C VAL A 191 5.90 -18.26 13.55
N LEU A 192 5.32 -18.71 12.45
CA LEU A 192 5.01 -20.11 12.18
C LEU A 192 6.27 -20.98 12.14
N MET A 193 7.33 -20.46 11.54
CA MET A 193 8.61 -21.15 11.43
C MET A 193 9.47 -21.01 12.70
N ARG A 194 9.01 -20.27 13.71
CA ARG A 194 9.74 -19.98 14.96
C ARG A 194 11.11 -19.36 14.70
N TRP A 195 11.20 -18.45 13.72
CA TRP A 195 12.45 -17.78 13.36
C TRP A 195 12.78 -16.56 14.22
N ALA A 196 11.79 -16.00 14.89
CA ALA A 196 11.95 -14.89 15.82
C ALA A 196 10.79 -14.80 16.82
N GLU A 197 11.05 -14.15 17.95
CA GLU A 197 10.03 -13.80 18.94
C GLU A 197 9.04 -12.76 18.40
N ALA A 198 7.81 -12.75 18.92
CA ALA A 198 6.73 -11.89 18.44
C ALA A 198 7.06 -10.38 18.40
N ARG A 199 7.80 -9.88 19.40
CA ARG A 199 8.22 -8.48 19.45
C ARG A 199 9.24 -8.16 18.35
N THR A 200 10.22 -9.05 18.18
CA THR A 200 11.26 -8.94 17.13
C THR A 200 10.63 -9.07 15.74
N VAL A 201 9.66 -9.97 15.55
CA VAL A 201 8.88 -10.09 14.31
C VAL A 201 8.21 -8.78 13.95
N ALA A 202 7.59 -8.08 14.90
CA ALA A 202 6.94 -6.80 14.64
C ALA A 202 7.95 -5.72 14.17
N GLY A 203 9.12 -5.65 14.82
CA GLY A 203 10.18 -4.72 14.42
C GLY A 203 10.76 -5.01 13.03
N ILE A 204 11.05 -6.29 12.74
CA ILE A 204 11.54 -6.74 11.43
C ILE A 204 10.51 -6.45 10.35
N SER A 205 9.24 -6.77 10.60
CA SER A 205 8.17 -6.56 9.63
C SER A 205 7.94 -5.09 9.33
N ALA A 206 8.01 -4.21 10.33
CA ALA A 206 7.90 -2.76 10.14
C ALA A 206 9.03 -2.23 9.25
N ALA A 207 10.29 -2.63 9.51
CA ALA A 207 11.43 -2.26 8.67
C ALA A 207 11.30 -2.82 7.25
N PHE A 208 10.83 -4.06 7.11
CA PHE A 208 10.63 -4.74 5.84
C PHE A 208 9.56 -4.03 4.99
N ILE A 209 8.43 -3.66 5.61
CA ILE A 209 7.37 -2.89 4.95
C ILE A 209 7.93 -1.54 4.49
N PHE A 210 8.65 -0.84 5.35
CA PHE A 210 9.23 0.47 5.03
C PHE A 210 10.14 0.39 3.80
N CYS A 211 11.14 -0.50 3.83
CA CYS A 211 12.11 -0.65 2.74
C CYS A 211 11.46 -1.10 1.43
N ASN A 212 10.56 -2.08 1.49
CA ASN A 212 9.88 -2.57 0.29
C ASN A 212 8.88 -1.56 -0.27
N SER A 213 8.21 -0.77 0.59
CA SER A 213 7.32 0.30 0.13
C SER A 213 8.11 1.41 -0.55
N ALA A 214 9.26 1.80 0.01
CA ALA A 214 10.17 2.76 -0.63
C ALA A 214 10.69 2.24 -1.98
N ALA A 215 11.17 1.01 -2.02
CA ALA A 215 11.69 0.39 -3.24
C ALA A 215 10.60 0.22 -4.31
N GLY A 216 9.42 -0.27 -3.92
CA GLY A 216 8.28 -0.41 -4.83
C GLY A 216 7.79 0.92 -5.39
N LEU A 217 7.77 1.96 -4.56
CA LEU A 217 7.40 3.32 -4.98
C LEU A 217 8.42 3.90 -5.97
N LEU A 218 9.73 3.71 -5.70
CA LEU A 218 10.79 4.10 -6.64
C LEU A 218 10.69 3.34 -7.98
N GLY A 219 10.32 2.06 -7.94
CA GLY A 219 10.08 1.27 -9.14
C GLY A 219 8.91 1.77 -9.98
N GLN A 220 7.89 2.36 -9.37
CA GLN A 220 6.72 2.90 -10.08
C GLN A 220 6.99 4.19 -10.84
N GLY A 221 8.02 4.98 -10.45
CA GLY A 221 8.45 6.18 -11.17
C GLY A 221 7.32 7.08 -11.66
N ALA A 222 6.97 6.96 -12.95
CA ALA A 222 5.97 7.79 -13.60
C ALA A 222 4.53 7.63 -13.06
N GLN A 223 4.19 6.53 -12.39
CA GLN A 223 2.85 6.30 -11.84
C GLN A 223 2.55 7.15 -10.58
N LEU A 224 3.56 7.82 -10.03
CA LEU A 224 3.35 8.76 -8.92
C LEU A 224 2.43 9.93 -9.30
N GLY A 225 2.32 10.26 -10.58
CA GLY A 225 1.38 11.26 -11.10
C GLY A 225 -0.10 10.86 -11.00
N SER A 226 -0.41 9.58 -10.70
CA SER A 226 -1.79 9.09 -10.52
C SER A 226 -2.32 9.25 -9.09
N LEU A 227 -1.53 9.78 -8.15
CA LEU A 227 -1.95 9.99 -6.78
C LEU A 227 -3.12 10.98 -6.69
N PRO A 228 -4.17 10.66 -5.91
CA PRO A 228 -5.27 11.59 -5.67
C PRO A 228 -4.80 12.90 -5.03
N PRO A 229 -5.43 14.04 -5.34
CA PRO A 229 -5.10 15.33 -4.72
C PRO A 229 -5.30 15.32 -3.19
N GLU A 230 -6.17 14.45 -2.67
CA GLU A 230 -6.45 14.26 -1.25
C GLU A 230 -5.36 13.45 -0.51
N THR A 231 -4.33 12.98 -1.21
CA THR A 231 -3.23 12.18 -0.62
C THR A 231 -2.64 12.80 0.66
N PRO A 232 -2.41 14.13 0.77
CA PRO A 232 -1.91 14.72 2.02
C PRO A 232 -2.86 14.52 3.20
N LEU A 233 -4.18 14.60 2.98
CA LEU A 233 -5.20 14.32 4.00
C LEU A 233 -5.12 12.87 4.46
N TYR A 234 -4.99 11.93 3.52
CA TYR A 234 -4.90 10.50 3.82
C TYR A 234 -3.61 10.15 4.58
N VAL A 235 -2.48 10.76 4.20
CA VAL A 235 -1.22 10.64 4.93
C VAL A 235 -1.37 11.17 6.36
N GLY A 236 -1.94 12.34 6.55
CA GLY A 236 -2.21 12.91 7.87
C GLY A 236 -3.06 11.95 8.73
N ALA A 237 -4.13 11.40 8.17
CA ALA A 237 -5.02 10.47 8.84
C ALA A 237 -4.27 9.19 9.30
N VAL A 238 -3.47 8.56 8.42
CA VAL A 238 -2.74 7.33 8.78
C VAL A 238 -1.59 7.58 9.74
N VAL A 239 -0.94 8.75 9.70
CA VAL A 239 0.07 9.15 10.67
C VAL A 239 -0.54 9.29 12.07
N VAL A 240 -1.64 10.02 12.18
CA VAL A 240 -2.38 10.15 13.45
C VAL A 240 -2.86 8.79 13.94
N GLY A 241 -3.48 7.99 13.06
CA GLY A 241 -3.92 6.63 13.40
C GLY A 241 -2.78 5.74 13.85
N GLY A 242 -1.64 5.77 13.15
CA GLY A 242 -0.44 5.01 13.49
C GLY A 242 0.13 5.38 14.87
N LEU A 243 0.21 6.67 15.17
CA LEU A 243 0.66 7.17 16.48
C LEU A 243 -0.30 6.78 17.60
N LEU A 244 -1.60 6.94 17.40
CA LEU A 244 -2.61 6.55 18.37
C LEU A 244 -2.61 5.03 18.62
N GLY A 245 -2.57 4.23 17.55
CA GLY A 245 -2.59 2.77 17.64
C GLY A 245 -1.38 2.18 18.33
N SER A 246 -0.22 2.76 18.11
CA SER A 246 1.03 2.31 18.73
C SER A 246 1.18 2.77 20.17
N GLY A 247 0.58 3.92 20.55
CA GLY A 247 0.58 4.45 21.91
C GLY A 247 -0.51 3.86 22.81
N LEU A 248 -1.68 3.60 22.26
CA LEU A 248 -2.75 2.89 22.93
C LEU A 248 -2.53 1.38 22.80
N SER A 249 -1.75 0.79 23.69
CA SER A 249 -1.82 -0.67 23.91
C SER A 249 -3.29 -1.03 23.97
N ALA A 250 -3.79 -1.82 23.00
CA ALA A 250 -5.21 -2.06 22.70
C ALA A 250 -6.00 -2.57 23.92
N THR A 251 -6.38 -1.65 24.81
CA THR A 251 -7.09 -1.94 26.06
C THR A 251 -8.62 -1.98 25.89
N TRP A 252 -9.14 -1.45 24.77
CA TRP A 252 -10.59 -1.22 24.61
C TRP A 252 -11.33 -2.28 23.78
N LEU A 253 -10.65 -2.99 22.89
CA LEU A 253 -11.31 -4.07 22.14
C LEU A 253 -10.46 -5.35 22.20
N PRO A 254 -11.11 -6.52 22.34
CA PRO A 254 -10.37 -7.78 22.33
C PRO A 254 -9.69 -7.96 20.97
N ARG A 255 -8.37 -8.16 20.97
CA ARG A 255 -7.53 -8.33 19.75
C ARG A 255 -8.15 -9.28 18.73
N VAL A 256 -8.85 -10.31 19.22
CA VAL A 256 -9.52 -11.31 18.38
C VAL A 256 -10.65 -10.71 17.55
N ALA A 257 -11.45 -9.81 18.13
CA ALA A 257 -12.54 -9.14 17.41
C ALA A 257 -12.00 -8.22 16.31
N LEU A 258 -10.94 -7.47 16.59
CA LEU A 258 -10.27 -6.61 15.62
C LEU A 258 -9.70 -7.40 14.44
N VAL A 259 -8.99 -8.49 14.72
CA VAL A 259 -8.42 -9.38 13.69
C VAL A 259 -9.50 -9.99 12.82
N ARG A 260 -10.62 -10.43 13.41
CA ARG A 260 -11.77 -10.99 12.66
C ARG A 260 -12.44 -9.94 11.77
N LEU A 261 -12.64 -8.73 12.28
CA LEU A 261 -13.22 -7.64 11.49
C LEU A 261 -12.32 -7.30 10.30
N LEU A 262 -11.02 -7.15 10.52
CA LEU A 262 -10.06 -6.89 9.46
C LEU A 262 -10.03 -8.03 8.44
N ALA A 263 -10.01 -9.28 8.88
CA ALA A 263 -10.04 -10.44 7.98
C ALA A 263 -11.32 -10.44 7.14
N LEU A 264 -12.48 -10.11 7.71
CA LEU A 264 -13.76 -10.02 6.99
C LEU A 264 -13.69 -8.94 5.90
N VAL A 265 -13.21 -7.73 6.22
CA VAL A 265 -13.05 -6.63 5.25
C VAL A 265 -12.13 -7.04 4.11
N LEU A 266 -11.01 -7.71 4.41
CA LEU A 266 -10.07 -8.21 3.41
C LEU A 266 -10.69 -9.26 2.48
N VAL A 267 -11.50 -10.18 3.03
CA VAL A 267 -12.21 -11.19 2.23
C VAL A 267 -13.23 -10.54 1.30
N ILE A 268 -14.05 -9.61 1.81
CA ILE A 268 -15.07 -8.92 0.99
C ILE A 268 -14.39 -8.13 -0.14
N ALA A 269 -13.34 -7.36 0.18
CA ALA A 269 -12.61 -6.58 -0.83
C ALA A 269 -11.90 -7.48 -1.85
N GLY A 270 -11.26 -8.56 -1.39
CA GLY A 270 -10.61 -9.53 -2.26
C GLY A 270 -11.59 -10.23 -3.19
N ALA A 271 -12.74 -10.67 -2.69
CA ALA A 271 -13.80 -11.26 -3.49
C ALA A 271 -14.36 -10.28 -4.54
N LYS A 272 -14.56 -9.01 -4.18
CA LYS A 272 -14.97 -7.95 -5.12
C LYS A 272 -13.97 -7.82 -6.26
N LEU A 273 -12.67 -7.75 -5.97
CA LEU A 273 -11.61 -7.59 -6.97
C LEU A 273 -11.42 -8.84 -7.87
N LEU A 274 -11.74 -10.04 -7.37
CA LEU A 274 -11.69 -11.26 -8.17
C LEU A 274 -12.92 -11.44 -9.06
N GLY A 275 -14.06 -10.87 -8.68
CA GLY A 275 -15.33 -10.98 -9.41
C GLY A 275 -15.55 -9.89 -10.45
N THR A 276 -14.69 -8.86 -10.52
CA THR A 276 -14.70 -7.76 -11.51
C THR A 276 -13.50 -7.82 -12.42
#